data_d72e4dc1c8107895f23ec25e5de38c77
#
_entry.id   d72e4dc1c8107895f23ec25e5de38c77
#
_cell.length_a   1.000
_cell.length_b   1.000
_cell.length_c   1.000
_cell.angle_alpha   90.00
_cell.angle_beta   90.00
_cell.angle_gamma   90.00
#
_symmetry.space_group_name_H-M   'P 1'
#
loop_
_entity.id
_entity.type
_entity.pdbx_description
1 polymer ?
#
loop_
_entity_poly.entity_id
_entity_poly.type
_entity_poly.pdbx_seq_one_letter_code
_entity_poly.pdbx_strand_id
1 'polypeptide(L)'
;MSGATGPVAALIEAGRQLVEAGLSPGSSGNVSVRDGDRILISGTGTSLGRLTPDGIAEVSLDGTHLGGARFSKETPLHTAFYRREDGYRAVVHVHSPHAVALACLAPWAAHNAVPPLTPYFVMRVGQAPLLPYRHPGDPALGDDLLAAPWPLRAALLANHGAVVAGASLDEAVDRATELEEACRIALLTAGSERRELAPGRIRELADRWGSPWTPEP
;
A
#
# COMPACT_ATOMS: atom_id res chain seq x y z
N MET A 1 22.36 -22.11 -11.31
CA MET A 1 22.10 -20.64 -11.33
C MET A 1 21.87 -20.26 -9.89
N SER A 2 22.82 -19.54 -9.29
CA SER A 2 22.69 -19.05 -7.90
C SER A 2 21.54 -18.02 -7.91
N GLY A 3 20.39 -18.38 -7.32
CA GLY A 3 19.31 -17.44 -7.13
C GLY A 3 19.83 -16.27 -6.28
N ALA A 4 19.67 -15.04 -6.75
CA ALA A 4 20.00 -13.87 -5.94
C ALA A 4 19.26 -14.00 -4.61
N THR A 5 19.99 -14.11 -3.52
CA THR A 5 19.46 -14.12 -2.16
C THR A 5 19.66 -12.72 -1.59
N GLY A 6 18.65 -12.18 -0.92
CA GLY A 6 18.77 -10.86 -0.31
C GLY A 6 17.63 -9.92 -0.68
N PRO A 7 17.63 -8.69 -0.14
CA PRO A 7 16.51 -7.75 -0.28
C PRO A 7 16.22 -7.33 -1.74
N VAL A 8 17.25 -7.28 -2.60
CA VAL A 8 17.10 -6.98 -4.04
C VAL A 8 16.29 -8.09 -4.73
N ALA A 9 16.62 -9.36 -4.48
CA ALA A 9 15.89 -10.48 -5.09
C ALA A 9 14.44 -10.56 -4.59
N ALA A 10 14.24 -10.34 -3.29
CA ALA A 10 12.91 -10.32 -2.70
C ALA A 10 12.05 -9.19 -3.29
N LEU A 11 12.64 -8.01 -3.53
CA LEU A 11 11.94 -6.88 -4.13
C LEU A 11 11.55 -7.15 -5.60
N ILE A 12 12.44 -7.81 -6.38
CA ILE A 12 12.14 -8.23 -7.75
C ILE A 12 11.00 -9.25 -7.77
N GLU A 13 11.04 -10.22 -6.86
CA GLU A 13 10.00 -11.24 -6.74
C GLU A 13 8.64 -10.64 -6.33
N ALA A 14 8.63 -9.73 -5.35
CA ALA A 14 7.42 -9.00 -4.98
C ALA A 14 6.82 -8.22 -6.17
N GLY A 15 7.68 -7.56 -6.96
CA GLY A 15 7.24 -6.87 -8.18
C GLY A 15 6.59 -7.80 -9.20
N ARG A 16 7.16 -9.01 -9.39
CA ARG A 16 6.60 -10.04 -10.26
C ARG A 16 5.22 -10.50 -9.77
N GLN A 17 5.09 -10.81 -8.48
CA GLN A 17 3.82 -11.22 -7.85
C GLN A 17 2.72 -10.17 -8.00
N LEU A 18 3.03 -8.89 -7.79
CA LEU A 18 2.07 -7.80 -7.96
C LEU A 18 1.54 -7.70 -9.40
N VAL A 19 2.39 -7.91 -10.39
CA VAL A 19 1.97 -7.90 -11.81
C VAL A 19 1.16 -9.15 -12.16
N GLU A 20 1.57 -10.33 -11.69
CA GLU A 20 0.84 -11.59 -11.90
C GLU A 20 -0.55 -11.56 -11.24
N ALA A 21 -0.67 -10.90 -10.09
CA ALA A 21 -1.95 -10.66 -9.42
C ALA A 21 -2.82 -9.56 -10.10
N GLY A 22 -2.32 -8.92 -11.16
CA GLY A 22 -3.03 -7.86 -11.88
C GLY A 22 -3.09 -6.50 -11.15
N LEU A 23 -2.25 -6.31 -10.12
CA LEU A 23 -2.28 -5.11 -9.28
C LEU A 23 -1.49 -3.93 -9.85
N SER A 24 -0.56 -4.19 -10.77
CA SER A 24 0.35 -3.17 -11.31
C SER A 24 0.40 -3.24 -12.85
N PRO A 25 -0.58 -2.66 -13.54
CA PRO A 25 -0.61 -2.67 -15.00
C PRO A 25 0.49 -1.76 -15.59
N GLY A 26 1.17 -2.26 -16.62
CA GLY A 26 2.17 -1.49 -17.37
C GLY A 26 3.42 -1.18 -16.56
N SER A 27 3.72 0.11 -16.38
CA SER A 27 4.83 0.63 -15.58
C SER A 27 4.34 1.47 -14.39
N SER A 28 3.10 1.27 -13.98
CA SER A 28 2.52 1.94 -12.83
C SER A 28 2.92 1.25 -11.52
N GLY A 29 2.89 2.03 -10.42
CA GLY A 29 3.21 1.51 -9.09
C GLY A 29 4.71 1.41 -8.83
N ASN A 30 5.03 1.18 -7.58
CA ASN A 30 6.39 1.01 -7.08
C ASN A 30 6.38 0.20 -5.77
N VAL A 31 7.49 -0.45 -5.50
CA VAL A 31 7.68 -1.28 -4.31
C VAL A 31 9.01 -0.96 -3.67
N SER A 32 9.07 -0.96 -2.36
CA SER A 32 10.29 -0.73 -1.61
C SER A 32 10.44 -1.67 -0.41
N VAL A 33 11.69 -1.84 0.01
CA VAL A 33 12.04 -2.57 1.23
C VAL A 33 13.09 -1.80 2.00
N ARG A 34 12.94 -1.73 3.32
CA ARG A 34 13.94 -1.15 4.22
C ARG A 34 15.02 -2.18 4.53
N ASP A 35 16.27 -1.82 4.25
CA ASP A 35 17.46 -2.61 4.52
C ASP A 35 18.40 -1.82 5.44
N GLY A 36 18.27 -2.01 6.74
CA GLY A 36 18.97 -1.20 7.76
C GLY A 36 18.55 0.27 7.72
N ASP A 37 19.51 1.15 7.44
CA ASP A 37 19.34 2.60 7.39
C ASP A 37 19.02 3.12 5.98
N ARG A 38 18.86 2.23 5.01
CA ARG A 38 18.52 2.56 3.62
C ARG A 38 17.22 1.89 3.19
N ILE A 39 16.69 2.41 2.10
CA ILE A 39 15.51 1.88 1.40
C ILE A 39 15.95 1.49 -0.01
N LEU A 40 15.65 0.28 -0.41
CA LEU A 40 15.70 -0.15 -1.80
C LEU A 40 14.32 0.05 -2.41
N ILE A 41 14.22 0.76 -3.52
CA ILE A 41 12.95 1.08 -4.17
C ILE A 41 13.05 0.87 -5.68
N SER A 42 11.99 0.37 -6.31
CA SER A 42 11.92 0.29 -7.77
C SER A 42 12.07 1.67 -8.41
N GLY A 43 12.92 1.76 -9.42
CA GLY A 43 13.24 3.00 -10.13
C GLY A 43 12.07 3.53 -10.95
N THR A 44 12.11 4.82 -11.26
CA THR A 44 11.07 5.47 -12.05
C THR A 44 10.98 4.89 -13.47
N GLY A 45 9.76 4.69 -13.97
CA GLY A 45 9.50 4.18 -15.32
C GLY A 45 9.76 2.68 -15.50
N THR A 46 10.01 1.94 -14.42
CA THR A 46 10.27 0.50 -14.44
C THR A 46 8.94 -0.26 -14.33
N SER A 47 8.75 -1.29 -15.16
CA SER A 47 7.67 -2.26 -14.95
C SER A 47 8.06 -3.21 -13.82
N LEU A 48 7.22 -3.34 -12.79
CA LEU A 48 7.48 -4.22 -11.65
C LEU A 48 7.69 -5.68 -12.05
N GLY A 49 6.98 -6.17 -13.07
CA GLY A 49 7.13 -7.54 -13.58
C GLY A 49 8.42 -7.79 -14.38
N ARG A 50 9.18 -6.74 -14.71
CA ARG A 50 10.45 -6.82 -15.43
C ARG A 50 11.57 -6.10 -14.68
N LEU A 51 11.43 -5.96 -13.37
CA LEU A 51 12.41 -5.32 -12.52
C LEU A 51 13.70 -6.14 -12.52
N THR A 52 14.83 -5.45 -12.65
CA THR A 52 16.18 -6.02 -12.57
C THR A 52 16.98 -5.32 -11.48
N PRO A 53 18.12 -5.86 -11.02
CA PRO A 53 18.94 -5.18 -10.02
C PRO A 53 19.31 -3.75 -10.42
N ASP A 54 19.64 -3.52 -11.70
CA ASP A 54 19.98 -2.19 -12.22
C ASP A 54 18.79 -1.22 -12.24
N GLY A 55 17.58 -1.73 -12.12
CA GLY A 55 16.34 -0.94 -12.03
C GLY A 55 15.96 -0.53 -10.60
N ILE A 56 16.80 -0.82 -9.61
CA ILE A 56 16.56 -0.50 -8.20
C ILE A 56 17.39 0.70 -7.78
N ALA A 57 16.75 1.64 -7.12
CA ALA A 57 17.38 2.79 -6.48
C ALA A 57 17.62 2.54 -5.00
N GLU A 58 18.66 3.17 -4.47
CA GLU A 58 18.95 3.23 -3.04
C GLU A 58 18.69 4.66 -2.54
N VAL A 59 17.89 4.79 -1.49
CA VAL A 59 17.61 6.07 -0.84
C VAL A 59 17.74 5.92 0.68
N SER A 60 18.05 7.01 1.38
CA SER A 60 18.02 7.06 2.84
C SER A 60 16.58 7.15 3.36
N LEU A 61 16.40 7.01 4.68
CA LEU A 61 15.08 7.13 5.32
C LEU A 61 14.44 8.53 5.17
N ASP A 62 15.24 9.55 4.91
CA ASP A 62 14.76 10.92 4.59
C ASP A 62 14.51 11.15 3.09
N GLY A 63 14.77 10.14 2.25
CA GLY A 63 14.52 10.20 0.80
C GLY A 63 15.69 10.71 -0.03
N THR A 64 16.88 10.92 0.56
CA THR A 64 18.07 11.31 -0.19
C THR A 64 18.56 10.16 -1.06
N HIS A 65 18.87 10.42 -2.33
CA HIS A 65 19.40 9.42 -3.25
C HIS A 65 20.82 9.02 -2.87
N LEU A 66 21.05 7.72 -2.63
CA LEU A 66 22.33 7.16 -2.25
C LEU A 66 23.04 6.47 -3.42
N GLY A 67 22.29 5.92 -4.38
CA GLY A 67 22.86 5.21 -5.53
C GLY A 67 21.84 4.40 -6.32
N GLY A 68 22.32 3.59 -7.27
CA GLY A 68 21.48 2.76 -8.13
C GLY A 68 20.74 3.55 -9.22
N ALA A 69 19.55 3.08 -9.59
CA ALA A 69 18.71 3.70 -10.59
C ALA A 69 18.20 5.08 -10.14
N ARG A 70 17.58 5.82 -11.07
CA ARG A 70 16.80 7.00 -10.72
C ARG A 70 15.59 6.56 -9.88
N PHE A 71 15.49 7.04 -8.65
CA PHE A 71 14.41 6.68 -7.73
C PHE A 71 13.04 7.16 -8.22
N SER A 72 11.98 6.48 -7.75
CA SER A 72 10.60 6.87 -8.02
C SER A 72 10.30 8.26 -7.45
N LYS A 73 9.58 9.08 -8.22
CA LYS A 73 9.07 10.38 -7.75
C LYS A 73 8.09 10.24 -6.56
N GLU A 74 7.61 9.03 -6.28
CA GLU A 74 6.71 8.70 -5.16
C GLU A 74 7.46 8.17 -3.92
N THR A 75 8.79 8.24 -3.93
CA THR A 75 9.62 7.94 -2.75
C THR A 75 9.14 8.64 -1.47
N PRO A 76 8.67 9.92 -1.47
CA PRO A 76 8.12 10.55 -0.26
C PRO A 76 6.97 9.78 0.38
N LEU A 77 6.11 9.14 -0.41
CA LEU A 77 5.02 8.29 0.08
C LEU A 77 5.55 7.05 0.82
N HIS A 78 6.62 6.42 0.29
CA HIS A 78 7.25 5.26 0.92
C HIS A 78 7.98 5.63 2.22
N THR A 79 8.79 6.70 2.18
CA THR A 79 9.53 7.17 3.36
C THR A 79 8.60 7.59 4.48
N ALA A 80 7.40 8.11 4.16
CA ALA A 80 6.39 8.48 5.14
C ALA A 80 5.93 7.28 5.98
N PHE A 81 5.71 6.11 5.37
CA PHE A 81 5.38 4.90 6.12
C PHE A 81 6.52 4.45 7.05
N TYR A 82 7.76 4.43 6.56
CA TYR A 82 8.91 4.03 7.38
C TYR A 82 9.18 5.00 8.54
N ARG A 83 8.85 6.28 8.36
CA ARG A 83 8.96 7.30 9.42
C ARG A 83 7.80 7.24 10.41
N ARG A 84 6.64 6.76 9.95
CA ARG A 84 5.43 6.69 10.76
C ARG A 84 5.51 5.59 11.81
N GLU A 85 6.10 4.45 11.47
CA GLU A 85 6.19 3.30 12.35
C GLU A 85 7.43 2.45 12.05
N ASP A 86 8.26 2.23 13.06
CA ASP A 86 9.51 1.45 12.94
C ASP A 86 9.28 -0.03 12.57
N GLY A 87 8.08 -0.55 12.79
CA GLY A 87 7.70 -1.92 12.43
C GLY A 87 7.58 -2.16 10.93
N TYR A 88 7.38 -1.12 10.12
CA TYR A 88 7.26 -1.27 8.68
C TYR A 88 8.62 -1.51 8.02
N ARG A 89 8.69 -2.57 7.21
CA ARG A 89 9.88 -2.99 6.46
C ARG A 89 9.68 -2.99 4.96
N ALA A 90 8.43 -2.95 4.49
CA ALA A 90 8.11 -2.92 3.06
C ALA A 90 6.91 -2.01 2.81
N VAL A 91 6.91 -1.37 1.64
CA VAL A 91 5.81 -0.54 1.15
C VAL A 91 5.53 -0.89 -0.30
N VAL A 92 4.25 -1.08 -0.62
CA VAL A 92 3.74 -1.33 -1.96
C VAL A 92 2.76 -0.22 -2.31
N HIS A 93 3.01 0.45 -3.43
CA HIS A 93 2.07 1.39 -4.05
C HIS A 93 1.67 0.84 -5.42
N VAL A 94 0.38 0.69 -5.66
CA VAL A 94 -0.16 0.10 -6.89
C VAL A 94 -1.39 0.86 -7.38
N HIS A 95 -1.61 0.78 -8.70
CA HIS A 95 -2.77 1.34 -9.38
C HIS A 95 -3.75 0.22 -9.77
N SER A 96 -4.08 -0.64 -8.82
CA SER A 96 -4.97 -1.76 -9.06
C SER A 96 -6.41 -1.27 -9.36
N PRO A 97 -7.13 -1.91 -10.32
CA PRO A 97 -8.31 -1.33 -10.93
C PRO A 97 -9.45 -1.00 -9.96
N HIS A 98 -9.73 -1.87 -8.99
CA HIS A 98 -10.84 -1.65 -8.06
C HIS A 98 -10.48 -0.66 -6.96
N ALA A 99 -9.22 -0.66 -6.50
CA ALA A 99 -8.76 0.36 -5.56
C ALA A 99 -8.77 1.76 -6.19
N VAL A 100 -8.33 1.90 -7.46
CA VAL A 100 -8.45 3.16 -8.21
C VAL A 100 -9.91 3.58 -8.36
N ALA A 101 -10.79 2.64 -8.76
CA ALA A 101 -12.21 2.93 -8.95
C ALA A 101 -12.88 3.38 -7.64
N LEU A 102 -12.58 2.72 -6.52
CA LEU A 102 -13.10 3.10 -5.20
C LEU A 102 -12.51 4.44 -4.73
N ALA A 103 -11.24 4.72 -5.03
CA ALA A 103 -10.60 6.00 -4.73
C ALA A 103 -11.17 7.20 -5.52
N CYS A 104 -12.00 6.95 -6.53
CA CYS A 104 -12.77 7.98 -7.25
C CYS A 104 -14.15 8.26 -6.63
N LEU A 105 -14.52 7.54 -5.56
CA LEU A 105 -15.81 7.69 -4.89
C LEU A 105 -15.65 8.37 -3.53
N ALA A 106 -16.79 8.80 -2.95
CA ALA A 106 -16.81 9.25 -1.56
C ALA A 106 -16.43 8.09 -0.63
N PRO A 107 -15.60 8.32 0.40
CA PRO A 107 -15.21 7.26 1.33
C PRO A 107 -16.42 6.77 2.15
N TRP A 108 -16.39 5.50 2.57
CA TRP A 108 -17.42 4.93 3.47
C TRP A 108 -17.47 5.70 4.81
N ALA A 109 -16.31 6.01 5.37
CA ALA A 109 -16.15 6.82 6.58
C ALA A 109 -14.85 7.63 6.52
N ALA A 110 -14.70 8.63 7.38
CA ALA A 110 -13.51 9.48 7.40
C ALA A 110 -12.20 8.69 7.60
N HIS A 111 -12.23 7.66 8.44
CA HIS A 111 -11.08 6.82 8.77
C HIS A 111 -10.91 5.62 7.82
N ASN A 112 -11.87 5.38 6.93
CA ASN A 112 -11.85 4.21 6.06
C ASN A 112 -12.66 4.44 4.78
N ALA A 113 -12.04 4.32 3.62
CA ALA A 113 -12.72 4.43 2.35
C ALA A 113 -13.53 3.17 2.00
N VAL A 114 -13.12 2.01 2.54
CA VAL A 114 -13.66 0.69 2.22
C VAL A 114 -14.64 0.25 3.31
N PRO A 115 -15.91 -0.09 2.99
CA PRO A 115 -16.84 -0.63 3.97
C PRO A 115 -16.38 -1.99 4.51
N PRO A 116 -16.64 -2.31 5.80
CA PRO A 116 -16.20 -3.55 6.43
C PRO A 116 -17.10 -4.74 6.06
N LEU A 117 -16.97 -5.22 4.82
CA LEU A 117 -17.81 -6.29 4.28
C LEU A 117 -17.25 -7.68 4.54
N THR A 118 -15.93 -7.83 4.70
CA THR A 118 -15.28 -9.12 4.89
C THR A 118 -14.41 -9.14 6.14
N PRO A 119 -14.31 -10.29 6.82
CA PRO A 119 -13.41 -10.42 7.97
C PRO A 119 -11.94 -10.29 7.56
N TYR A 120 -11.56 -10.75 6.37
CA TYR A 120 -10.18 -10.70 5.91
C TYR A 120 -9.68 -9.27 5.71
N PHE A 121 -10.52 -8.36 5.18
CA PHE A 121 -10.19 -6.94 5.11
C PHE A 121 -9.87 -6.37 6.50
N VAL A 122 -10.74 -6.59 7.48
CA VAL A 122 -10.51 -6.13 8.85
C VAL A 122 -9.24 -6.72 9.46
N MET A 123 -9.00 -8.02 9.26
CA MET A 123 -7.86 -8.73 9.82
C MET A 123 -6.51 -8.32 9.21
N ARG A 124 -6.44 -8.23 7.89
CA ARG A 124 -5.18 -8.04 7.15
C ARG A 124 -4.84 -6.58 6.90
N VAL A 125 -5.84 -5.80 6.51
CA VAL A 125 -5.68 -4.37 6.20
C VAL A 125 -6.05 -3.51 7.40
N GLY A 126 -7.19 -3.79 8.02
CA GLY A 126 -7.80 -2.97 9.05
C GLY A 126 -8.59 -1.84 8.41
N GLN A 127 -8.05 -0.63 8.45
CA GLN A 127 -8.65 0.54 7.81
C GLN A 127 -7.73 1.14 6.76
N ALA A 128 -8.34 1.75 5.74
CA ALA A 128 -7.65 2.42 4.64
C ALA A 128 -8.35 3.76 4.35
N PRO A 129 -7.94 4.88 4.97
CA PRO A 129 -8.53 6.18 4.71
C PRO A 129 -8.30 6.62 3.26
N LEU A 130 -9.19 7.48 2.76
CA LEU A 130 -8.99 8.17 1.49
C LEU A 130 -8.21 9.45 1.75
N LEU A 131 -6.95 9.50 1.29
CA LEU A 131 -6.12 10.70 1.37
C LEU A 131 -6.48 11.69 0.24
N PRO A 132 -6.28 12.99 0.46
CA PRO A 132 -6.60 14.02 -0.53
C PRO A 132 -5.91 13.80 -1.88
N TYR A 133 -6.53 14.27 -2.96
CA TYR A 133 -5.90 14.25 -4.27
C TYR A 133 -4.63 15.10 -4.29
N ARG A 134 -3.56 14.50 -4.78
CA ARG A 134 -2.31 15.14 -5.16
C ARG A 134 -1.90 14.63 -6.53
N HIS A 135 -1.21 15.44 -7.31
CA HIS A 135 -0.65 14.95 -8.57
C HIS A 135 0.44 13.88 -8.30
N PRO A 136 0.61 12.90 -9.20
CA PRO A 136 1.62 11.87 -9.03
C PRO A 136 3.02 12.43 -8.86
N GLY A 137 3.71 12.07 -7.78
CA GLY A 137 5.03 12.56 -7.43
C GLY A 137 5.05 13.86 -6.63
N ASP A 138 3.91 14.37 -6.18
CA ASP A 138 3.86 15.48 -5.23
C ASP A 138 4.40 15.02 -3.86
N PRO A 139 5.43 15.69 -3.30
CA PRO A 139 5.93 15.36 -1.97
C PRO A 139 4.86 15.42 -0.87
N ALA A 140 3.84 16.25 -1.03
CA ALA A 140 2.72 16.36 -0.11
C ALA A 140 1.92 15.05 0.07
N LEU A 141 2.06 14.06 -0.83
CA LEU A 141 1.52 12.71 -0.62
C LEU A 141 2.08 12.06 0.66
N GLY A 142 3.36 12.25 0.93
CA GLY A 142 3.99 11.78 2.15
C GLY A 142 3.52 12.56 3.37
N ASP A 143 3.37 13.88 3.26
CA ASP A 143 2.93 14.75 4.35
C ASP A 143 1.47 14.44 4.73
N ASP A 144 0.57 14.26 3.76
CA ASP A 144 -0.82 13.87 4.01
C ASP A 144 -0.91 12.51 4.74
N LEU A 145 -0.06 11.56 4.38
CA LEU A 145 0.00 10.26 5.04
C LEU A 145 0.52 10.39 6.48
N LEU A 146 1.53 11.21 6.71
CA LEU A 146 2.06 11.48 8.07
C LEU A 146 1.06 12.22 8.94
N ALA A 147 0.29 13.15 8.37
CA ALA A 147 -0.72 13.95 9.06
C ALA A 147 -2.01 13.17 9.34
N ALA A 148 -2.24 12.01 8.72
CA ALA A 148 -3.44 11.21 8.95
C ALA A 148 -3.57 10.86 10.46
N PRO A 149 -4.69 11.22 11.11
CA PRO A 149 -4.80 11.10 12.57
C PRO A 149 -5.06 9.66 13.05
N TRP A 150 -5.31 8.75 12.13
CA TRP A 150 -5.66 7.37 12.43
C TRP A 150 -4.45 6.43 12.32
N PRO A 151 -4.36 5.36 13.13
CA PRO A 151 -3.41 4.29 12.87
C PRO A 151 -3.76 3.63 11.53
N LEU A 152 -2.79 3.40 10.66
CA LEU A 152 -3.05 2.83 9.34
C LEU A 152 -1.87 2.00 8.82
N ARG A 153 -2.18 0.95 8.09
CA ARG A 153 -1.25 0.11 7.32
C ARG A 153 -1.47 0.28 5.83
N ALA A 154 -2.55 0.95 5.46
CA ALA A 154 -2.97 1.17 4.08
C ALA A 154 -3.67 2.51 3.95
N ALA A 155 -3.67 3.07 2.74
CA ALA A 155 -4.48 4.21 2.37
C ALA A 155 -4.88 4.11 0.89
N LEU A 156 -6.02 4.65 0.53
CA LEU A 156 -6.35 5.01 -0.84
C LEU A 156 -5.94 6.46 -1.09
N LEU A 157 -5.41 6.73 -2.27
CA LEU A 157 -5.06 8.07 -2.74
C LEU A 157 -6.14 8.51 -3.72
N ALA A 158 -6.83 9.61 -3.44
CA ALA A 158 -7.97 10.08 -4.26
C ALA A 158 -7.59 10.15 -5.75
N ASN A 159 -8.39 9.50 -6.61
CA ASN A 159 -8.22 9.43 -8.06
C ASN A 159 -6.86 8.87 -8.53
N HIS A 160 -6.18 8.06 -7.71
CA HIS A 160 -4.81 7.64 -8.01
C HIS A 160 -4.61 6.13 -7.82
N GLY A 161 -4.70 5.62 -6.61
CA GLY A 161 -4.41 4.22 -6.32
C GLY A 161 -4.36 3.88 -4.84
N ALA A 162 -3.71 2.78 -4.52
CA ALA A 162 -3.54 2.29 -3.16
C ALA A 162 -2.08 2.28 -2.72
N VAL A 163 -1.83 2.50 -1.45
CA VAL A 163 -0.54 2.30 -0.82
C VAL A 163 -0.71 1.49 0.45
N VAL A 164 0.16 0.51 0.67
CA VAL A 164 0.15 -0.34 1.85
C VAL A 164 1.56 -0.55 2.39
N ALA A 165 1.67 -0.77 3.71
CA ALA A 165 2.93 -1.10 4.37
C ALA A 165 2.83 -2.44 5.09
N GLY A 166 3.95 -3.12 5.27
CA GLY A 166 4.05 -4.40 5.99
C GLY A 166 5.37 -4.55 6.72
N ALA A 167 5.44 -5.53 7.64
CA ALA A 167 6.66 -5.92 8.31
C ALA A 167 7.59 -6.75 7.41
N SER A 168 7.09 -7.18 6.24
CA SER A 168 7.85 -7.84 5.18
C SER A 168 7.26 -7.53 3.82
N LEU A 169 7.98 -7.85 2.74
CA LEU A 169 7.47 -7.75 1.36
C LEU A 169 6.26 -8.66 1.16
N ASP A 170 6.29 -9.89 1.65
CA ASP A 170 5.18 -10.84 1.53
C ASP A 170 3.92 -10.28 2.20
N GLU A 171 4.05 -9.72 3.41
CA GLU A 171 2.94 -9.11 4.12
C GLU A 171 2.38 -7.88 3.36
N ALA A 172 3.25 -7.06 2.77
CA ALA A 172 2.82 -5.90 1.99
C ALA A 172 2.11 -6.31 0.69
N VAL A 173 2.60 -7.35 -0.01
CA VAL A 173 1.96 -7.91 -1.21
C VAL A 173 0.60 -8.52 -0.86
N ASP A 174 0.52 -9.33 0.19
CA ASP A 174 -0.73 -9.91 0.68
C ASP A 174 -1.75 -8.82 1.04
N ARG A 175 -1.30 -7.76 1.70
CA ARG A 175 -2.15 -6.63 2.10
C ARG A 175 -2.66 -5.85 0.90
N ALA A 176 -1.81 -5.64 -0.12
CA ALA A 176 -2.22 -5.00 -1.37
C ALA A 176 -3.28 -5.83 -2.10
N THR A 177 -3.10 -7.14 -2.14
CA THR A 177 -4.05 -8.08 -2.74
C THR A 177 -5.39 -8.08 -2.01
N GLU A 178 -5.36 -8.13 -0.67
CA GLU A 178 -6.59 -8.09 0.14
C GLU A 178 -7.32 -6.74 0.01
N LEU A 179 -6.59 -5.62 -0.05
CA LEU A 179 -7.19 -4.30 -0.23
C LEU A 179 -7.89 -4.20 -1.60
N GLU A 180 -7.27 -4.70 -2.66
CA GLU A 180 -7.87 -4.74 -4.00
C GLU A 180 -9.15 -5.61 -4.00
N GLU A 181 -9.11 -6.79 -3.38
CA GLU A 181 -10.28 -7.66 -3.28
C GLU A 181 -11.41 -7.02 -2.46
N ALA A 182 -11.09 -6.34 -1.36
CA ALA A 182 -12.07 -5.61 -0.58
C ALA A 182 -12.71 -4.46 -1.37
N CYS A 183 -11.92 -3.72 -2.15
CA CYS A 183 -12.42 -2.69 -3.06
C CYS A 183 -13.31 -3.30 -4.14
N ARG A 184 -12.92 -4.45 -4.72
CA ARG A 184 -13.73 -5.18 -5.71
C ARG A 184 -15.10 -5.56 -5.15
N ILE A 185 -15.13 -6.14 -3.96
CA ILE A 185 -16.38 -6.54 -3.29
C ILE A 185 -17.24 -5.31 -3.00
N ALA A 186 -16.64 -4.23 -2.51
CA ALA A 186 -17.35 -2.99 -2.23
C ALA A 186 -18.02 -2.42 -3.48
N LEU A 187 -17.34 -2.43 -4.63
CA LEU A 187 -17.89 -1.97 -5.92
C LEU A 187 -18.96 -2.90 -6.46
N LEU A 188 -18.76 -4.22 -6.42
CA LEU A 188 -19.73 -5.22 -6.89
C LEU A 188 -21.04 -5.19 -6.10
N THR A 189 -20.99 -4.79 -4.83
CA THR A 189 -22.17 -4.68 -3.96
C THR A 189 -22.73 -3.26 -3.90
N ALA A 190 -22.13 -2.29 -4.59
CA ALA A 190 -22.63 -0.93 -4.65
C ALA A 190 -24.06 -0.89 -5.25
N GLY A 191 -24.93 -0.11 -4.63
CA GLY A 191 -26.33 -0.01 -5.08
C GLY A 191 -27.26 -1.13 -4.59
N SER A 192 -26.72 -2.14 -3.87
CA SER A 192 -27.52 -3.18 -3.22
C SER A 192 -27.60 -2.97 -1.71
N GLU A 193 -28.59 -3.56 -1.05
CA GLU A 193 -28.61 -3.62 0.41
C GLU A 193 -27.45 -4.47 0.90
N ARG A 194 -26.49 -3.85 1.61
CA ARG A 194 -25.27 -4.49 2.10
C ARG A 194 -25.47 -5.01 3.52
N ARG A 195 -24.83 -6.13 3.82
CA ARG A 195 -24.68 -6.63 5.19
C ARG A 195 -23.24 -6.39 5.63
N GLU A 196 -23.00 -5.27 6.28
CA GLU A 196 -21.70 -4.96 6.86
C GLU A 196 -21.50 -5.80 8.14
N LEU A 197 -20.24 -6.04 8.49
CA LEU A 197 -19.89 -6.66 9.76
C LEU A 197 -20.36 -5.77 10.92
N ALA A 198 -21.01 -6.37 11.91
CA ALA A 198 -21.45 -5.62 13.09
C ALA A 198 -20.25 -5.03 13.84
N PRO A 199 -20.34 -3.80 14.41
CA PRO A 199 -19.23 -3.12 15.08
C PRO A 199 -18.52 -3.96 16.14
N GLY A 200 -19.26 -4.77 16.91
CA GLY A 200 -18.68 -5.70 17.88
C GLY A 200 -17.79 -6.78 17.24
N ARG A 201 -18.15 -7.28 16.06
CA ARG A 201 -17.37 -8.28 15.33
C ARG A 201 -16.13 -7.67 14.70
N ILE A 202 -16.23 -6.44 14.21
CA ILE A 202 -15.09 -5.71 13.70
C ILE A 202 -14.05 -5.51 14.80
N ARG A 203 -14.48 -5.08 15.99
CA ARG A 203 -13.61 -4.87 17.14
C ARG A 203 -12.93 -6.17 17.58
N GLU A 204 -13.68 -7.26 17.70
CA GLU A 204 -13.15 -8.59 18.04
C GLU A 204 -12.04 -9.02 17.05
N LEU A 205 -12.27 -8.82 15.76
CA LEU A 205 -11.29 -9.13 14.71
C LEU A 205 -10.05 -8.23 14.79
N ALA A 206 -10.27 -6.92 14.91
CA ALA A 206 -9.17 -5.95 14.99
C ALA A 206 -8.27 -6.22 16.20
N ASP A 207 -8.85 -6.45 17.39
CA ASP A 207 -8.11 -6.74 18.61
C ASP A 207 -7.34 -8.06 18.51
N ARG A 208 -7.98 -9.11 17.98
CA ARG A 208 -7.36 -10.43 17.85
C ARG A 208 -6.17 -10.44 16.89
N TRP A 209 -6.23 -9.66 15.80
CA TRP A 209 -5.22 -9.64 14.74
C TRP A 209 -4.31 -8.40 14.80
N GLY A 210 -4.49 -7.56 15.80
CA GLY A 210 -3.72 -6.32 15.97
C GLY A 210 -3.83 -5.40 14.76
N SER A 211 -4.97 -5.40 14.05
CA SER A 211 -5.18 -4.54 12.90
C SER A 211 -5.69 -3.16 13.33
N PRO A 212 -5.27 -2.08 12.66
CA PRO A 212 -5.73 -0.74 12.99
C PRO A 212 -7.22 -0.61 12.67
N TRP A 213 -8.01 -0.18 13.64
CA TRP A 213 -9.42 0.13 13.44
C TRP A 213 -9.85 1.25 14.39
N THR A 214 -10.41 2.31 13.84
CA THR A 214 -10.98 3.41 14.62
C THR A 214 -12.47 3.14 14.80
N PRO A 215 -12.98 3.02 16.04
CA PRO A 215 -14.42 2.89 16.28
C PRO A 215 -15.16 4.10 15.71
N GLU A 216 -16.33 3.88 15.15
CA GLU A 216 -17.25 4.97 14.87
C GLU A 216 -17.70 5.63 16.17
N PRO A 217 -17.88 6.97 16.17
CA PRO A 217 -18.33 7.71 17.36
C PRO A 217 -19.74 7.32 17.83
#